data_6ce29ea15b3d1cbc45ccf2c6d5e5a3bc
#
_entry.id   6ce29ea15b3d1cbc45ccf2c6d5e5a3bc
#
_cell.length_a   1.000
_cell.length_b   1.000
_cell.length_c   1.000
_cell.angle_alpha   90.00
_cell.angle_beta   90.00
_cell.angle_gamma   90.00
#
_symmetry.space_group_name_H-M   'P 1'
#
loop_
_entity.id
_entity.type
_entity.pdbx_description
1 polymer ?
#
loop_
_entity_poly.entity_id
_entity_poly.type
_entity_poly.pdbx_seq_one_letter_code
_entity_poly.pdbx_strand_id
1 'polypeptide(L)'
;RILEDNNKIIKRIFNLDTNAFQSGSLDLKTKELLGLVASMVLRCDDCVKYHLETCYKEGVKKEELAETLSIATLVGGTIVIPHLRRAYEYWDALEQQG
;
A
#
# COMPACT_ATOMS: atom_id res chain seq x y z
N ARG A 1 -17.42 9.20 6.08
CA ARG A 1 -17.39 10.66 6.36
C ARG A 1 -16.81 11.45 5.19
N ILE A 2 -15.64 11.09 4.74
CA ILE A 2 -14.96 11.81 3.66
C ILE A 2 -15.79 11.84 2.37
N LEU A 3 -16.35 10.71 1.98
CA LEU A 3 -17.15 10.62 0.75
C LEU A 3 -18.55 11.22 0.92
N GLU A 4 -18.99 11.42 2.14
CA GLU A 4 -20.27 12.04 2.43
C GLU A 4 -20.21 13.57 2.32
N ASP A 5 -19.06 14.15 2.54
CA ASP A 5 -18.86 15.58 2.38
C ASP A 5 -18.99 15.95 0.89
N ASN A 6 -19.69 17.03 0.62
CA ASN A 6 -19.88 17.50 -0.76
C ASN A 6 -18.71 18.36 -1.25
N ASN A 7 -17.52 18.21 -0.66
CA ASN A 7 -16.35 18.94 -1.10
C ASN A 7 -15.83 18.36 -2.41
N LYS A 8 -15.89 19.16 -3.45
CA LYS A 8 -15.51 18.73 -4.80
C LYS A 8 -14.03 18.40 -4.92
N ILE A 9 -13.18 19.13 -4.19
CA ILE A 9 -11.73 18.91 -4.26
C ILE A 9 -11.37 17.57 -3.62
N ILE A 10 -11.94 17.28 -2.45
CA ILE A 10 -11.70 15.99 -1.77
C ILE A 10 -12.18 14.84 -2.65
N LYS A 11 -13.36 14.95 -3.22
CA LYS A 11 -13.89 13.92 -4.13
C LYS A 11 -12.99 13.70 -5.33
N ARG A 12 -12.43 14.77 -5.90
CA ARG A 12 -11.53 14.68 -7.04
C ARG A 12 -10.22 13.99 -6.66
N ILE A 13 -9.70 14.25 -5.46
CA ILE A 13 -8.49 13.57 -4.98
C ILE A 13 -8.72 12.07 -4.91
N PHE A 14 -9.84 11.63 -4.33
CA PHE A 14 -10.14 10.20 -4.24
C PHE A 14 -10.40 9.58 -5.62
N ASN A 15 -11.04 10.31 -6.53
CA ASN A 15 -11.23 9.84 -7.91
C ASN A 15 -9.91 9.70 -8.65
N LEU A 16 -9.00 10.65 -8.47
CA LEU A 16 -7.66 10.58 -9.07
C LEU A 16 -6.90 9.38 -8.56
N ASP A 17 -6.96 9.14 -7.25
CA ASP A 17 -6.32 7.97 -6.63
C ASP A 17 -6.85 6.68 -7.25
N THR A 18 -8.17 6.53 -7.30
CA THR A 18 -8.80 5.34 -7.89
C THR A 18 -8.39 5.15 -9.34
N ASN A 19 -8.42 6.22 -10.13
CA ASN A 19 -8.07 6.14 -11.55
C ASN A 19 -6.60 5.84 -11.78
N ALA A 20 -5.71 6.42 -10.96
CA ALA A 20 -4.27 6.22 -11.09
C ALA A 20 -3.88 4.75 -10.89
N PHE A 21 -4.57 4.05 -9.97
CA PHE A 21 -4.25 2.67 -9.64
C PHE A 21 -4.94 1.64 -10.54
N GLN A 22 -5.84 2.07 -11.43
CA GLN A 22 -6.42 1.13 -12.39
C GLN A 22 -5.38 0.62 -13.37
N SER A 23 -5.55 -0.61 -13.83
CA SER A 23 -4.61 -1.24 -14.76
C SER A 23 -4.49 -0.44 -16.05
N GLY A 24 -3.24 -0.23 -16.45
CA GLY A 24 -2.86 0.40 -17.69
C GLY A 24 -1.64 -0.33 -18.25
N SER A 25 -0.61 0.40 -18.62
CA SER A 25 0.68 -0.23 -18.99
C SER A 25 1.25 -1.05 -17.83
N LEU A 26 1.02 -0.58 -16.59
CA LEU A 26 1.29 -1.35 -15.38
C LEU A 26 -0.04 -1.86 -14.86
N ASP A 27 -0.08 -3.10 -14.39
CA ASP A 27 -1.31 -3.64 -13.84
C ASP A 27 -1.56 -3.12 -12.41
N LEU A 28 -2.78 -3.33 -11.93
CA LEU A 28 -3.19 -2.90 -10.59
C LEU A 28 -2.26 -3.44 -9.50
N LYS A 29 -1.93 -4.72 -9.58
CA LYS A 29 -1.05 -5.37 -8.59
C LYS A 29 0.30 -4.67 -8.51
N THR A 30 0.91 -4.39 -9.67
CA THR A 30 2.20 -3.69 -9.73
C THR A 30 2.09 -2.29 -9.14
N LYS A 31 1.03 -1.57 -9.49
CA LYS A 31 0.81 -0.22 -8.97
C LYS A 31 0.65 -0.21 -7.47
N GLU A 32 -0.07 -1.20 -6.90
CA GLU A 32 -0.23 -1.30 -5.46
C GLU A 32 1.09 -1.59 -4.75
N LEU A 33 1.94 -2.43 -5.36
CA LEU A 33 3.28 -2.68 -4.82
C LEU A 33 4.14 -1.42 -4.86
N LEU A 34 4.04 -0.62 -5.92
CA LEU A 34 4.74 0.67 -6.00
C LEU A 34 4.26 1.63 -4.92
N GLY A 35 2.94 1.70 -4.72
CA GLY A 35 2.35 2.53 -3.67
C GLY A 35 2.80 2.09 -2.28
N LEU A 36 2.91 0.79 -2.07
CA LEU A 36 3.40 0.22 -0.81
C LEU A 36 4.84 0.66 -0.54
N VAL A 37 5.73 0.53 -1.55
CA VAL A 37 7.14 0.94 -1.41
C VAL A 37 7.22 2.42 -1.05
N ALA A 38 6.51 3.27 -1.80
CA ALA A 38 6.52 4.72 -1.56
C ALA A 38 6.01 5.04 -0.15
N SER A 39 4.93 4.39 0.28
CA SER A 39 4.34 4.60 1.61
C SER A 39 5.30 4.20 2.73
N MET A 40 6.03 3.10 2.54
CA MET A 40 7.05 2.66 3.50
C MET A 40 8.16 3.68 3.63
N VAL A 41 8.68 4.17 2.50
CA VAL A 41 9.77 5.15 2.49
C VAL A 41 9.31 6.47 3.11
N LEU A 42 8.05 6.86 2.87
CA LEU A 42 7.44 8.03 3.50
C LEU A 42 7.08 7.80 4.96
N ARG A 43 7.14 6.57 5.44
CA ARG A 43 6.83 6.19 6.82
C ARG A 43 5.39 6.51 7.22
N CYS A 44 4.47 6.29 6.29
CA CYS A 44 3.04 6.49 6.52
C CYS A 44 2.39 5.14 6.81
N ASP A 45 2.22 4.80 8.09
CA ASP A 45 1.66 3.50 8.47
C ASP A 45 0.24 3.29 7.92
N ASP A 46 -0.59 4.33 7.93
CA ASP A 46 -1.94 4.22 7.38
C ASP A 46 -1.94 3.95 5.87
N CYS A 47 -1.03 4.60 5.16
CA CYS A 47 -0.87 4.38 3.72
C CYS A 47 -0.38 2.96 3.45
N VAL A 48 0.55 2.48 4.27
CA VAL A 48 1.07 1.10 4.18
C VAL A 48 -0.07 0.11 4.35
N LYS A 49 -0.90 0.29 5.38
CA LYS A 49 -2.04 -0.60 5.64
C LYS A 49 -3.01 -0.62 4.46
N TYR A 50 -3.32 0.53 3.91
CA TYR A 50 -4.23 0.66 2.77
C TYR A 50 -3.71 -0.15 1.58
N HIS A 51 -2.44 0.01 1.23
CA HIS A 51 -1.86 -0.72 0.10
C HIS A 51 -1.70 -2.21 0.40
N LEU A 52 -1.39 -2.59 1.65
CA LEU A 52 -1.32 -4.00 2.02
C LEU A 52 -2.67 -4.70 1.85
N GLU A 53 -3.76 -4.04 2.24
CA GLU A 53 -5.10 -4.61 2.07
C GLU A 53 -5.39 -4.89 0.60
N THR A 54 -5.09 -3.94 -0.28
CA THR A 54 -5.30 -4.12 -1.71
C THR A 54 -4.38 -5.19 -2.29
N CYS A 55 -3.11 -5.18 -1.88
CA CYS A 55 -2.16 -6.22 -2.30
C CYS A 55 -2.68 -7.62 -1.93
N TYR A 56 -3.20 -7.75 -0.72
CA TYR A 56 -3.75 -9.02 -0.26
C TYR A 56 -4.93 -9.47 -1.14
N LYS A 57 -5.85 -8.54 -1.43
CA LYS A 57 -7.03 -8.82 -2.28
C LYS A 57 -6.62 -9.18 -3.71
N GLU A 58 -5.55 -8.57 -4.21
CA GLU A 58 -5.05 -8.80 -5.57
C GLU A 58 -4.17 -10.03 -5.70
N GLY A 59 -4.03 -10.81 -4.64
CA GLY A 59 -3.32 -12.08 -4.69
C GLY A 59 -1.81 -11.96 -4.62
N VAL A 60 -1.29 -10.88 -4.08
CA VAL A 60 0.16 -10.76 -3.84
C VAL A 60 0.60 -11.87 -2.90
N LYS A 61 1.61 -12.62 -3.29
CA LYS A 61 2.14 -13.72 -2.50
C LYS A 61 3.11 -13.19 -1.45
N LYS A 62 3.26 -13.94 -0.37
CA LYS A 62 4.16 -13.57 0.73
C LYS A 62 5.59 -13.33 0.25
N GLU A 63 6.06 -14.12 -0.71
CA GLU A 63 7.39 -13.97 -1.30
C GLU A 63 7.53 -12.68 -2.08
N GLU A 64 6.49 -12.31 -2.83
CA GLU A 64 6.46 -11.03 -3.56
C GLU A 64 6.45 -9.86 -2.59
N LEU A 65 5.68 -9.98 -1.51
CA LEU A 65 5.64 -8.96 -0.46
C LEU A 65 7.01 -8.77 0.16
N ALA A 66 7.67 -9.87 0.52
CA ALA A 66 8.98 -9.82 1.17
C ALA A 66 10.01 -9.10 0.29
N GLU A 67 10.05 -9.41 -1.01
CA GLU A 67 10.95 -8.73 -1.93
C GLU A 67 10.62 -7.24 -2.06
N THR A 68 9.34 -6.92 -2.14
CA THR A 68 8.88 -5.53 -2.22
C THR A 68 9.28 -4.74 -0.99
N LEU A 69 9.05 -5.30 0.20
CA LEU A 69 9.41 -4.65 1.46
C LEU A 69 10.93 -4.54 1.63
N SER A 70 11.69 -5.48 1.07
CA SER A 70 13.16 -5.39 1.12
C SER A 70 13.66 -4.20 0.31
N ILE A 71 13.07 -3.93 -0.85
CA ILE A 71 13.41 -2.75 -1.66
C ILE A 71 13.07 -1.46 -0.88
N ALA A 72 11.89 -1.41 -0.27
CA ALA A 72 11.47 -0.26 0.51
C ALA A 72 12.44 0.03 1.66
N THR A 73 12.88 -1.02 2.35
CA THR A 73 13.80 -0.89 3.48
C THR A 73 15.19 -0.46 3.01
N LEU A 74 15.66 -1.01 1.91
CA LEU A 74 16.95 -0.62 1.33
C LEU A 74 16.96 0.86 0.93
N VAL A 75 15.92 1.29 0.22
CA VAL A 75 15.83 2.68 -0.28
C VAL A 75 15.61 3.66 0.88
N GLY A 76 14.72 3.31 1.80
CA GLY A 76 14.35 4.19 2.91
C GLY A 76 15.35 4.21 4.06
N GLY A 77 16.16 3.16 4.19
CA GLY A 77 17.16 3.04 5.26
C GLY A 77 16.58 2.47 6.55
N THR A 78 17.42 2.38 7.56
CA THR A 78 17.08 1.70 8.83
C THR A 78 15.90 2.35 9.56
N ILE A 79 15.63 3.62 9.30
CA ILE A 79 14.50 4.32 9.90
C ILE A 79 13.15 3.69 9.50
N VAL A 80 13.14 2.90 8.44
CA VAL A 80 11.94 2.21 7.96
C VAL A 80 11.67 0.92 8.76
N ILE A 81 12.64 0.39 9.48
CA ILE A 81 12.51 -0.91 10.17
C ILE A 81 11.29 -0.99 11.11
N PRO A 82 10.97 0.02 11.93
CA PRO A 82 9.74 -0.06 12.74
C PRO A 82 8.48 -0.20 11.88
N HIS A 83 8.46 0.47 10.75
CA HIS A 83 7.32 0.38 9.81
C HIS A 83 7.29 -0.98 9.13
N LEU A 84 8.46 -1.56 8.84
CA LEU A 84 8.57 -2.92 8.30
C LEU A 84 7.95 -3.94 9.24
N ARG A 85 8.27 -3.86 10.55
CA ARG A 85 7.68 -4.76 11.55
C ARG A 85 6.17 -4.66 11.57
N ARG A 86 5.64 -3.44 11.59
CA ARG A 86 4.20 -3.21 11.61
C ARG A 86 3.52 -3.68 10.32
N ALA A 87 4.20 -3.53 9.19
CA ALA A 87 3.69 -4.02 7.91
C ALA A 87 3.52 -5.55 7.94
N TYR A 88 4.53 -6.28 8.43
CA TYR A 88 4.44 -7.73 8.55
C TYR A 88 3.37 -8.17 9.54
N GLU A 89 3.26 -7.49 10.68
CA GLU A 89 2.22 -7.79 11.66
C GLU A 89 0.84 -7.63 11.04
N TYR A 90 0.64 -6.55 10.30
CA TYR A 90 -0.65 -6.29 9.65
C TYR A 90 -0.94 -7.32 8.55
N TRP A 91 0.07 -7.68 7.75
CA TRP A 91 -0.10 -8.71 6.72
C TRP A 91 -0.47 -10.05 7.33
N ASP A 92 0.22 -10.44 8.41
CA ASP A 92 -0.08 -11.69 9.11
C ASP A 92 -1.52 -11.71 9.63
N ALA A 93 -2.00 -10.56 10.12
CA ALA A 93 -3.38 -10.42 10.56
C ALA A 93 -4.36 -10.60 9.39
N LEU A 94 -4.04 -10.06 8.23
CA LEU A 94 -4.87 -10.24 7.03
C LEU A 94 -4.94 -11.71 6.62
N GLU A 95 -3.82 -12.42 6.67
CA GLU A 95 -3.77 -13.84 6.34
C GLU A 95 -4.60 -14.68 7.30
N GLN A 96 -4.61 -14.33 8.58
CA GLN A 96 -5.40 -15.04 9.59
C GLN A 96 -6.91 -14.84 9.40
N GLN A 97 -7.32 -13.69 8.90
CA GLN A 97 -8.73 -13.40 8.63
C GLN A 97 -9.25 -14.05 7.36
N GLY A 98 -8.37 -14.23 6.41
CA GLY A 98 -8.72 -14.74 5.10
C GLY A 98 -8.62 -16.20 4.98
#